data_1144506a66c9087436b25e5a57ca8eeb
#
_entry.id   1144506a66c9087436b25e5a57ca8eeb
#
_cell.length_a   1.000
_cell.length_b   1.000
_cell.length_c   1.000
_cell.angle_alpha   90.00
_cell.angle_beta   90.00
_cell.angle_gamma   90.00
#
_symmetry.space_group_name_H-M   'P 1'
#
loop_
_entity.id
_entity.type
_entity.pdbx_description
1 polymer ?
#
loop_
_entity_poly.entity_id
_entity_poly.type
_entity_poly.pdbx_seq_one_letter_code
_entity_poly.pdbx_strand_id
1 'polypeptide(L)'
;MIDKFIAFLKRISEKTKPFLHKGAHHGTHHAKNAANGLVGLYWNLSAINRYRVRLAAFAFAILSLGIVMGRITNVDRAVKIESSGKGLKVETSGALELKLPGVKLNPEIYIFQLAEKVPVPVNIKVPGRLAFNAEKSKVLSARAPGRVERIYAFDGAQVNIGSPIVELYSPDFLSAQQEYLLSSKTAKVLESNKTMSDLLGDARITQQAAANRMLNLGASESDIKSIEATGKTTSNLVMRSPLKGVVVKRNVEPGTAVNSGDVITTLADPKHLWFLGNVFEQDFRMIKQGQKMVLRLEAYPEKEFIAYANYIAPAVDPQTRALLIRADVENIDDLLRPDMYASGLLTTGTADAVVVPQSAIVRIRENRYAIIKTGDETFRRLPVKGYDLNSKSFAITEGVEPGWRVLTEGAVLLNDRFAKQED
;
A
#
# COMPACT_ATOMS: atom_id res chain seq x y z
N MET A 1 -32.55 15.91 21.88
CA MET A 1 -32.43 14.41 21.79
C MET A 1 -32.71 13.74 23.14
N ILE A 2 -32.30 14.34 24.27
CA ILE A 2 -32.48 13.79 25.63
C ILE A 2 -33.96 13.81 26.05
N ASP A 3 -34.73 14.86 25.73
CA ASP A 3 -36.13 14.93 26.06
C ASP A 3 -36.97 13.87 25.34
N LYS A 4 -36.60 13.50 24.13
CA LYS A 4 -37.22 12.38 23.39
C LYS A 4 -36.90 11.02 24.01
N PHE A 5 -35.71 10.89 24.61
CA PHE A 5 -35.29 9.64 25.28
C PHE A 5 -35.99 9.49 26.65
N ILE A 6 -36.16 10.58 27.39
CA ILE A 6 -36.91 10.59 28.66
C ILE A 6 -38.41 10.27 28.40
N ALA A 7 -38.97 10.83 27.30
CA ALA A 7 -40.34 10.52 26.88
C ALA A 7 -40.49 9.05 26.43
N PHE A 8 -39.45 8.45 25.80
CA PHE A 8 -39.39 7.04 25.42
C PHE A 8 -39.35 6.11 26.64
N LEU A 9 -38.51 6.43 27.63
CA LEU A 9 -38.41 5.68 28.88
C LEU A 9 -39.74 5.75 29.70
N LYS A 10 -40.40 6.92 29.72
CA LYS A 10 -41.73 7.06 30.31
C LYS A 10 -42.77 6.19 29.61
N ARG A 11 -42.73 6.14 28.29
CA ARG A 11 -43.64 5.29 27.48
C ARG A 11 -43.43 3.80 27.67
N ILE A 12 -42.18 3.34 27.90
CA ILE A 12 -41.87 1.95 28.24
C ILE A 12 -42.38 1.62 29.66
N SER A 13 -42.17 2.52 30.63
CA SER A 13 -42.67 2.36 32.00
C SER A 13 -44.22 2.26 32.06
N GLU A 14 -44.93 2.96 31.19
CA GLU A 14 -46.39 2.90 31.10
C GLU A 14 -46.90 1.63 30.40
N LYS A 15 -46.19 1.07 29.45
CA LYS A 15 -46.56 -0.17 28.73
C LYS A 15 -46.24 -1.44 29.48
N THR A 16 -45.37 -1.42 30.49
CA THR A 16 -45.05 -2.58 31.33
C THR A 16 -45.91 -2.73 32.59
N LYS A 17 -46.83 -1.78 32.85
CA LYS A 17 -47.77 -1.82 33.96
C LYS A 17 -48.70 -3.05 34.02
N PRO A 18 -49.14 -3.68 32.94
CA PRO A 18 -50.04 -4.82 33.07
C PRO A 18 -49.37 -6.16 33.43
N PHE A 19 -48.04 -6.25 33.42
CA PHE A 19 -47.35 -7.54 33.63
C PHE A 19 -46.79 -7.76 35.04
N LEU A 20 -46.94 -6.78 35.96
CA LEU A 20 -46.38 -6.81 37.34
C LEU A 20 -47.43 -6.84 38.44
N HIS A 21 -48.62 -7.35 38.13
CA HIS A 21 -49.68 -7.48 39.16
C HIS A 21 -49.81 -8.94 39.63
N LYS A 22 -48.72 -9.52 40.19
CA LYS A 22 -48.79 -10.59 41.19
C LYS A 22 -47.40 -10.74 41.82
N GLY A 23 -47.26 -10.20 43.05
CA GLY A 23 -46.10 -10.47 43.92
C GLY A 23 -45.10 -9.37 44.07
N ALA A 24 -45.32 -8.45 44.99
CA ALA A 24 -44.40 -7.82 45.93
C ALA A 24 -44.82 -6.41 46.34
N HIS A 25 -45.48 -6.31 47.50
CA HIS A 25 -46.03 -5.05 48.05
C HIS A 25 -45.02 -4.25 48.89
N HIS A 26 -43.68 -4.47 48.82
CA HIS A 26 -42.73 -3.78 49.71
C HIS A 26 -41.47 -3.15 49.04
N GLY A 27 -41.33 -3.12 47.72
CA GLY A 27 -40.13 -2.62 47.06
C GLY A 27 -40.18 -1.21 46.39
N THR A 28 -41.39 -0.63 46.26
CA THR A 28 -41.55 0.53 45.33
C THR A 28 -41.29 1.90 45.95
N HIS A 29 -41.28 2.06 47.26
CA HIS A 29 -40.99 3.37 47.91
C HIS A 29 -39.51 3.66 47.99
N HIS A 30 -38.65 2.68 48.21
CA HIS A 30 -37.17 2.89 48.26
C HIS A 30 -36.55 3.19 46.89
N ALA A 31 -37.06 2.62 45.83
CA ALA A 31 -36.54 2.84 44.47
C ALA A 31 -36.83 4.26 43.95
N LYS A 32 -37.96 4.87 44.30
CA LYS A 32 -38.31 6.26 43.92
C LYS A 32 -37.44 7.29 44.63
N ASN A 33 -37.15 7.06 45.91
CA ASN A 33 -36.29 7.99 46.69
C ASN A 33 -34.82 7.90 46.26
N ALA A 34 -34.29 6.72 45.88
CA ALA A 34 -32.96 6.56 45.33
C ALA A 34 -32.79 7.23 43.96
N ALA A 35 -33.80 7.14 43.08
CA ALA A 35 -33.77 7.76 41.75
C ALA A 35 -33.75 9.30 41.85
N ASN A 36 -34.53 9.87 42.74
CA ASN A 36 -34.58 11.33 42.94
C ASN A 36 -33.28 11.86 43.59
N GLY A 37 -32.65 11.09 44.48
CA GLY A 37 -31.34 11.40 45.04
C GLY A 37 -30.22 11.44 44.00
N LEU A 38 -30.20 10.49 43.09
CA LEU A 38 -29.22 10.43 41.99
C LEU A 38 -29.37 11.56 40.97
N VAL A 39 -30.60 11.96 40.67
CA VAL A 39 -30.85 13.12 39.79
C VAL A 39 -30.38 14.42 40.42
N GLY A 40 -30.62 14.62 41.72
CA GLY A 40 -30.12 15.80 42.46
C GLY A 40 -28.57 15.85 42.50
N LEU A 41 -27.91 14.72 42.70
CA LEU A 41 -26.45 14.64 42.70
C LEU A 41 -25.85 14.92 41.31
N TYR A 42 -26.51 14.52 40.25
CA TYR A 42 -26.06 14.77 38.85
C TYR A 42 -26.08 16.26 38.52
N TRP A 43 -27.06 17.03 38.98
CA TRP A 43 -27.16 18.49 38.69
C TRP A 43 -26.14 19.32 39.49
N ASN A 44 -25.62 18.81 40.59
CA ASN A 44 -24.61 19.49 41.39
C ASN A 44 -23.16 19.23 40.90
N LEU A 45 -22.96 18.43 39.86
CA LEU A 45 -21.63 18.18 39.29
C LEU A 45 -21.20 19.32 38.35
N SER A 46 -19.88 19.55 38.25
CA SER A 46 -19.29 20.44 37.27
C SER A 46 -19.56 19.98 35.84
N ALA A 47 -19.50 20.85 34.84
CA ALA A 47 -19.81 20.54 33.45
C ALA A 47 -18.96 19.35 32.90
N ILE A 48 -17.70 19.29 33.32
CA ILE A 48 -16.76 18.21 32.93
C ILE A 48 -17.16 16.87 33.54
N ASN A 49 -17.57 16.85 34.81
CA ASN A 49 -17.99 15.62 35.48
C ASN A 49 -19.35 15.13 34.98
N ARG A 50 -20.27 16.01 34.60
CA ARG A 50 -21.53 15.65 33.94
C ARG A 50 -21.28 14.99 32.59
N TYR A 51 -20.27 15.44 31.82
CA TYR A 51 -19.90 14.80 30.56
C TYR A 51 -19.35 13.38 30.79
N ARG A 52 -18.46 13.18 31.78
CA ARG A 52 -17.91 11.85 32.15
C ARG A 52 -18.99 10.88 32.58
N VAL A 53 -19.95 11.33 33.40
CA VAL A 53 -21.10 10.50 33.85
C VAL A 53 -21.99 10.09 32.65
N ARG A 54 -22.19 11.00 31.67
CA ARG A 54 -22.96 10.69 30.44
C ARG A 54 -22.21 9.67 29.57
N LEU A 55 -20.90 9.77 29.45
CA LEU A 55 -20.07 8.84 28.69
C LEU A 55 -20.06 7.44 29.32
N ALA A 56 -19.95 7.37 30.62
CA ALA A 56 -20.03 6.11 31.39
C ALA A 56 -21.41 5.47 31.29
N ALA A 57 -22.50 6.25 31.39
CA ALA A 57 -23.86 5.73 31.22
C ALA A 57 -24.13 5.22 29.79
N PHE A 58 -23.57 5.87 28.79
CA PHE A 58 -23.67 5.45 27.38
C PHE A 58 -22.87 4.15 27.12
N ALA A 59 -21.67 4.05 27.68
CA ALA A 59 -20.87 2.82 27.60
C ALA A 59 -21.56 1.64 28.30
N PHE A 60 -22.18 1.87 29.46
CA PHE A 60 -22.93 0.86 30.18
C PHE A 60 -24.21 0.42 29.43
N ALA A 61 -24.89 1.33 28.74
CA ALA A 61 -26.03 1.02 27.89
C ALA A 61 -25.65 0.16 26.67
N ILE A 62 -24.49 0.44 26.05
CA ILE A 62 -23.97 -0.40 24.96
C ILE A 62 -23.58 -1.79 25.45
N LEU A 63 -22.93 -1.87 26.61
CA LEU A 63 -22.52 -3.15 27.21
C LEU A 63 -23.73 -4.01 27.59
N SER A 64 -24.77 -3.41 28.16
CA SER A 64 -26.01 -4.12 28.52
C SER A 64 -26.80 -4.56 27.28
N LEU A 65 -26.80 -3.75 26.20
CA LEU A 65 -27.41 -4.12 24.91
C LEU A 65 -26.65 -5.29 24.25
N GLY A 66 -25.30 -5.31 24.34
CA GLY A 66 -24.47 -6.41 23.88
C GLY A 66 -24.74 -7.71 24.63
N ILE A 67 -24.92 -7.66 25.96
CA ILE A 67 -25.23 -8.83 26.77
C ILE A 67 -26.65 -9.37 26.46
N VAL A 68 -27.63 -8.50 26.23
CA VAL A 68 -28.98 -8.88 25.86
C VAL A 68 -29.03 -9.49 24.45
N MET A 69 -28.32 -8.90 23.49
CA MET A 69 -28.16 -9.46 22.13
C MET A 69 -27.39 -10.80 22.15
N GLY A 70 -26.32 -10.92 22.93
CA GLY A 70 -25.56 -12.15 23.09
C GLY A 70 -26.38 -13.30 23.71
N ARG A 71 -27.39 -12.99 24.55
CA ARG A 71 -28.31 -14.00 25.10
C ARG A 71 -29.42 -14.41 24.11
N ILE A 72 -29.79 -13.54 23.17
CA ILE A 72 -30.81 -13.86 22.16
C ILE A 72 -30.21 -14.71 21.02
N THR A 73 -28.89 -14.65 20.80
CA THR A 73 -28.23 -15.49 19.78
C THR A 73 -27.79 -16.86 20.28
N ASN A 74 -27.81 -17.11 21.60
CA ASN A 74 -27.56 -18.43 22.21
C ASN A 74 -28.88 -19.11 22.60
N VAL A 75 -29.82 -19.23 21.67
CA VAL A 75 -30.87 -20.23 21.78
C VAL A 75 -30.29 -21.50 21.17
N ASP A 76 -29.70 -22.32 22.05
CA ASP A 76 -29.42 -23.72 21.78
C ASP A 76 -30.78 -24.42 21.42
N ARG A 77 -30.98 -24.61 20.13
CA ARG A 77 -31.93 -25.63 19.66
C ARG A 77 -31.30 -26.99 19.89
N ALA A 78 -31.34 -27.46 21.11
CA ALA A 78 -31.20 -28.86 21.38
C ALA A 78 -32.42 -29.59 20.74
N VAL A 79 -32.27 -29.99 19.49
CA VAL A 79 -33.14 -30.97 18.87
C VAL A 79 -32.75 -32.33 19.49
N LYS A 80 -33.58 -32.81 20.39
CA LYS A 80 -33.50 -34.14 20.93
C LYS A 80 -33.87 -35.11 19.81
N ILE A 81 -32.87 -35.66 19.13
CA ILE A 81 -33.07 -36.77 18.19
C ILE A 81 -32.87 -38.04 19.01
N GLU A 82 -33.98 -38.77 19.20
CA GLU A 82 -33.95 -40.13 19.75
C GLU A 82 -33.13 -41.03 18.83
N SER A 83 -32.10 -41.63 19.39
CA SER A 83 -31.25 -42.60 18.73
C SER A 83 -32.01 -43.91 18.55
N SER A 84 -32.31 -44.25 17.30
CA SER A 84 -32.52 -45.65 16.91
C SER A 84 -31.37 -46.06 16.02
N GLY A 85 -30.66 -47.09 16.48
CA GLY A 85 -29.36 -47.51 16.07
C GLY A 85 -29.10 -47.79 14.58
N LYS A 86 -27.98 -47.37 14.18
CA LYS A 86 -26.85 -48.10 13.53
C LYS A 86 -25.79 -47.08 13.18
N GLY A 87 -24.64 -47.23 13.81
CA GLY A 87 -23.53 -46.34 13.63
C GLY A 87 -23.03 -46.26 12.18
N LEU A 88 -23.16 -45.09 11.61
CA LEU A 88 -22.32 -44.60 10.52
C LEU A 88 -21.41 -43.55 11.14
N LYS A 89 -20.17 -43.92 11.39
CA LYS A 89 -19.10 -42.94 11.60
C LYS A 89 -19.01 -42.14 10.30
N VAL A 90 -19.56 -40.92 10.28
CA VAL A 90 -19.25 -39.93 9.26
C VAL A 90 -17.87 -39.41 9.61
N GLU A 91 -16.85 -40.06 9.10
CA GLU A 91 -15.56 -39.42 8.92
C GLU A 91 -15.79 -38.32 7.90
N THR A 92 -15.58 -37.07 8.31
CA THR A 92 -15.64 -35.86 7.47
C THR A 92 -14.39 -35.85 6.56
N SER A 93 -14.27 -36.83 5.70
CA SER A 93 -13.39 -36.84 4.55
C SER A 93 -14.24 -36.33 3.39
N GLY A 94 -13.96 -35.10 2.92
CA GLY A 94 -14.68 -34.42 1.83
C GLY A 94 -14.53 -35.08 0.45
N ALA A 95 -14.33 -36.39 0.42
CA ALA A 95 -14.21 -37.21 -0.77
C ALA A 95 -15.57 -37.85 -1.05
N LEU A 96 -16.27 -37.35 -2.06
CA LEU A 96 -17.46 -38.01 -2.60
C LEU A 96 -17.07 -38.98 -3.71
N GLU A 97 -17.66 -40.18 -3.68
CA GLU A 97 -17.52 -41.19 -4.71
C GLU A 97 -18.77 -41.20 -5.58
N LEU A 98 -18.61 -41.09 -6.89
CA LEU A 98 -19.68 -41.19 -7.89
C LEU A 98 -19.48 -42.47 -8.71
N LYS A 99 -20.49 -43.33 -8.70
CA LYS A 99 -20.55 -44.53 -9.57
C LYS A 99 -21.58 -44.28 -10.68
N LEU A 100 -21.12 -44.47 -11.93
CA LEU A 100 -21.95 -44.33 -13.13
C LEU A 100 -22.02 -45.66 -13.89
N PRO A 101 -22.78 -46.65 -13.34
CA PRO A 101 -22.84 -47.98 -13.95
C PRO A 101 -23.47 -47.90 -15.34
N GLY A 102 -22.81 -48.50 -16.35
CA GLY A 102 -23.27 -48.52 -17.74
C GLY A 102 -23.15 -47.23 -18.52
N VAL A 103 -22.59 -46.16 -17.91
CA VAL A 103 -22.41 -44.88 -18.59
C VAL A 103 -20.98 -44.77 -19.12
N LYS A 104 -20.80 -44.85 -20.43
CA LYS A 104 -19.52 -44.54 -21.07
C LYS A 104 -19.44 -43.02 -21.22
N LEU A 105 -18.49 -42.41 -20.53
CA LEU A 105 -18.19 -40.98 -20.69
C LEU A 105 -17.62 -40.75 -22.10
N ASN A 106 -18.09 -39.68 -22.78
CA ASN A 106 -17.55 -39.31 -24.09
C ASN A 106 -16.10 -38.84 -23.93
N PRO A 107 -15.10 -39.51 -24.56
CA PRO A 107 -13.69 -39.16 -24.42
C PRO A 107 -13.32 -37.80 -25.02
N GLU A 108 -14.16 -37.22 -25.85
CA GLU A 108 -13.95 -35.87 -26.41
C GLU A 108 -14.31 -34.77 -25.38
N ILE A 109 -15.20 -35.06 -24.42
CA ILE A 109 -15.67 -34.11 -23.41
C ILE A 109 -14.92 -34.31 -22.08
N TYR A 110 -14.61 -35.57 -21.75
CA TYR A 110 -13.99 -35.94 -20.48
C TYR A 110 -12.57 -36.46 -20.70
N ILE A 111 -11.60 -35.53 -20.60
CA ILE A 111 -10.19 -35.85 -20.79
C ILE A 111 -9.54 -36.07 -19.45
N PHE A 112 -8.87 -37.24 -19.32
CA PHE A 112 -8.10 -37.61 -18.13
C PHE A 112 -6.61 -37.59 -18.44
N GLN A 113 -5.85 -36.95 -17.54
CA GLN A 113 -4.37 -36.95 -17.59
C GLN A 113 -3.81 -37.73 -16.43
N LEU A 114 -2.69 -38.41 -16.63
CA LEU A 114 -1.94 -39.04 -15.56
C LEU A 114 -1.29 -37.95 -14.69
N ALA A 115 -1.49 -38.06 -13.37
CA ALA A 115 -0.87 -37.14 -12.43
C ALA A 115 0.61 -37.44 -12.28
N GLU A 116 1.46 -36.51 -12.68
CA GLU A 116 2.90 -36.58 -12.50
C GLU A 116 3.34 -35.37 -11.65
N LYS A 117 4.18 -35.62 -10.65
CA LYS A 117 4.80 -34.54 -9.87
C LYS A 117 5.97 -33.98 -10.64
N VAL A 118 5.94 -32.70 -10.82
CA VAL A 118 7.00 -31.91 -11.43
C VAL A 118 7.43 -30.76 -10.50
N PRO A 119 8.71 -30.40 -10.49
CA PRO A 119 9.13 -29.23 -9.70
C PRO A 119 8.56 -27.96 -10.32
N VAL A 120 7.80 -27.24 -9.54
CA VAL A 120 7.18 -25.95 -9.94
C VAL A 120 7.65 -24.82 -9.03
N PRO A 121 7.79 -23.59 -9.56
CA PRO A 121 8.17 -22.47 -8.74
C PRO A 121 7.06 -22.13 -7.71
N VAL A 122 7.45 -21.98 -6.47
CA VAL A 122 6.60 -21.43 -5.41
C VAL A 122 6.74 -19.94 -5.43
N ASN A 123 5.65 -19.24 -5.76
CA ASN A 123 5.62 -17.79 -5.79
C ASN A 123 4.77 -17.25 -4.65
N ILE A 124 5.27 -16.24 -3.98
CA ILE A 124 4.46 -15.41 -3.09
C ILE A 124 4.03 -14.13 -3.81
N LYS A 125 2.81 -13.72 -3.55
CA LYS A 125 2.26 -12.49 -4.10
C LYS A 125 2.51 -11.34 -3.12
N VAL A 126 3.24 -10.35 -3.55
CA VAL A 126 3.60 -9.17 -2.78
C VAL A 126 2.85 -7.97 -3.34
N PRO A 127 1.79 -7.51 -2.69
CA PRO A 127 1.11 -6.28 -3.11
C PRO A 127 1.99 -5.07 -2.83
N GLY A 128 1.93 -4.07 -3.71
CA GLY A 128 2.72 -2.87 -3.54
C GLY A 128 2.35 -1.79 -4.55
N ARG A 129 3.19 -0.76 -4.59
CA ARG A 129 3.06 0.35 -5.53
C ARG A 129 4.42 0.77 -6.08
N LEU A 130 4.40 1.42 -7.22
CA LEU A 130 5.57 2.08 -7.76
C LEU A 130 5.79 3.43 -7.06
N ALA A 131 7.04 3.84 -6.97
CA ALA A 131 7.42 5.15 -6.44
C ALA A 131 8.63 5.68 -7.22
N PHE A 132 8.85 6.99 -7.18
CA PHE A 132 10.12 7.52 -7.65
C PHE A 132 11.28 6.97 -6.82
N ASN A 133 12.39 6.69 -7.49
CA ASN A 133 13.61 6.32 -6.82
C ASN A 133 14.18 7.54 -6.08
N ALA A 134 14.17 7.51 -4.75
CA ALA A 134 14.65 8.62 -3.93
C ALA A 134 16.16 8.92 -4.14
N GLU A 135 16.96 7.90 -4.51
CA GLU A 135 18.39 8.08 -4.82
C GLU A 135 18.60 8.80 -6.16
N LYS A 136 17.61 8.73 -7.07
CA LYS A 136 17.58 9.43 -8.36
C LYS A 136 16.67 10.66 -8.35
N SER A 137 16.29 11.11 -7.17
CA SER A 137 15.49 12.31 -6.95
C SER A 137 16.34 13.40 -6.30
N LYS A 138 16.04 14.65 -6.58
CA LYS A 138 16.70 15.81 -5.97
C LYS A 138 15.66 16.85 -5.58
N VAL A 139 15.81 17.34 -4.38
CA VAL A 139 15.07 18.52 -3.91
C VAL A 139 15.87 19.74 -4.30
N LEU A 140 15.26 20.65 -5.04
CA LEU A 140 15.82 21.94 -5.38
C LEU A 140 15.31 22.98 -4.36
N SER A 141 16.20 23.46 -3.50
CA SER A 141 15.90 24.46 -2.49
C SER A 141 16.53 25.81 -2.82
N ALA A 142 15.90 26.90 -2.40
CA ALA A 142 16.47 28.23 -2.51
C ALA A 142 17.78 28.32 -1.70
N ARG A 143 18.83 28.87 -2.31
CA ARG A 143 20.12 29.12 -1.64
C ARG A 143 20.26 30.55 -1.17
N ALA A 144 19.44 31.46 -1.72
CA ALA A 144 19.38 32.85 -1.36
C ALA A 144 17.93 33.23 -1.02
N PRO A 145 17.73 34.17 -0.09
CA PRO A 145 16.43 34.75 0.12
C PRO A 145 16.02 35.60 -1.08
N GLY A 146 14.71 35.64 -1.35
CA GLY A 146 14.21 36.41 -2.48
C GLY A 146 12.73 36.22 -2.72
N ARG A 147 12.28 36.69 -3.89
CA ARG A 147 10.91 36.50 -4.37
C ARG A 147 10.93 35.80 -5.72
N VAL A 148 10.02 34.84 -5.89
CA VAL A 148 9.84 34.16 -7.18
C VAL A 148 9.27 35.15 -8.20
N GLU A 149 10.02 35.41 -9.27
CA GLU A 149 9.58 36.29 -10.38
C GLU A 149 8.94 35.48 -11.50
N ARG A 150 9.60 34.36 -11.88
CA ARG A 150 9.14 33.56 -13.03
C ARG A 150 9.36 32.08 -12.78
N ILE A 151 8.45 31.29 -13.32
CA ILE A 151 8.53 29.83 -13.35
C ILE A 151 8.69 29.39 -14.80
N TYR A 152 9.70 28.54 -15.06
CA TYR A 152 10.02 27.99 -16.37
C TYR A 152 9.56 26.56 -16.52
N ALA A 153 9.53 25.78 -15.42
CA ALA A 153 9.15 24.38 -15.44
C ALA A 153 8.00 24.11 -14.45
N PHE A 154 6.93 23.54 -14.95
CA PHE A 154 5.73 23.18 -14.18
C PHE A 154 5.72 21.69 -13.84
N ASP A 155 4.81 21.27 -12.99
CA ASP A 155 4.64 19.87 -12.59
C ASP A 155 4.44 18.98 -13.83
N GLY A 156 5.19 17.89 -13.91
CA GLY A 156 5.23 16.99 -15.06
C GLY A 156 6.16 17.44 -16.20
N ALA A 157 6.74 18.64 -16.16
CA ALA A 157 7.66 19.10 -17.21
C ALA A 157 8.94 18.26 -17.23
N GLN A 158 9.37 17.87 -18.41
CA GLN A 158 10.69 17.24 -18.61
C GLN A 158 11.79 18.31 -18.61
N VAL A 159 12.86 18.05 -17.88
CA VAL A 159 14.00 18.93 -17.74
C VAL A 159 15.32 18.20 -17.98
N ASN A 160 16.29 18.91 -18.50
CA ASN A 160 17.67 18.44 -18.64
C ASN A 160 18.56 19.12 -17.59
N ILE A 161 19.75 18.59 -17.38
CA ILE A 161 20.75 19.24 -16.55
C ILE A 161 20.98 20.67 -17.07
N GLY A 162 20.93 21.68 -16.19
CA GLY A 162 21.06 23.08 -16.51
C GLY A 162 19.80 23.78 -17.03
N SER A 163 18.69 23.06 -17.27
CA SER A 163 17.41 23.69 -17.66
C SER A 163 16.93 24.65 -16.58
N PRO A 164 16.46 25.88 -16.94
CA PRO A 164 15.91 26.81 -15.97
C PRO A 164 14.62 26.25 -15.36
N ILE A 165 14.49 26.36 -14.05
CA ILE A 165 13.30 25.91 -13.28
C ILE A 165 12.51 27.11 -12.80
N VAL A 166 13.18 28.02 -12.09
CA VAL A 166 12.57 29.21 -11.49
C VAL A 166 13.58 30.36 -11.49
N GLU A 167 13.07 31.56 -11.57
CA GLU A 167 13.83 32.79 -11.48
C GLU A 167 13.43 33.53 -10.19
N LEU A 168 14.42 33.84 -9.37
CA LEU A 168 14.26 34.56 -8.11
C LEU A 168 14.84 35.96 -8.21
N TYR A 169 14.08 36.96 -7.80
CA TYR A 169 14.63 38.27 -7.46
C TYR A 169 15.33 38.16 -6.11
N SER A 170 16.64 38.40 -6.05
CA SER A 170 17.46 38.32 -4.84
C SER A 170 18.38 39.50 -4.71
N PRO A 171 18.18 40.41 -3.74
CA PRO A 171 19.10 41.52 -3.43
C PRO A 171 20.47 41.03 -3.01
N ASP A 172 20.57 39.92 -2.28
CA ASP A 172 21.82 39.34 -1.84
C ASP A 172 22.68 38.86 -3.01
N PHE A 173 22.03 38.29 -4.04
CA PHE A 173 22.69 37.87 -5.27
C PHE A 173 23.22 39.09 -6.05
N LEU A 174 22.42 40.16 -6.13
CA LEU A 174 22.85 41.41 -6.76
C LEU A 174 24.09 42.00 -6.05
N SER A 175 24.10 42.04 -4.73
CA SER A 175 25.20 42.54 -3.92
C SER A 175 26.46 41.71 -4.11
N ALA A 176 26.34 40.38 -4.15
CA ALA A 176 27.48 39.48 -4.41
C ALA A 176 28.10 39.66 -5.81
N GLN A 177 27.30 39.96 -6.84
CA GLN A 177 27.77 40.28 -8.18
C GLN A 177 28.51 41.60 -8.21
N GLN A 178 28.03 42.63 -7.51
CA GLN A 178 28.71 43.94 -7.43
C GLN A 178 30.05 43.79 -6.74
N GLU A 179 30.13 43.02 -5.66
CA GLU A 179 31.40 42.70 -4.96
C GLU A 179 32.39 41.97 -5.88
N TYR A 180 31.92 40.96 -6.64
CA TYR A 180 32.74 40.24 -7.61
C TYR A 180 33.26 41.14 -8.71
N LEU A 181 32.41 42.00 -9.31
CA LEU A 181 32.85 42.92 -10.36
C LEU A 181 33.85 43.95 -9.86
N LEU A 182 33.67 44.45 -8.64
CA LEU A 182 34.63 45.39 -8.04
C LEU A 182 36.00 44.71 -7.82
N SER A 183 36.01 43.56 -7.20
CA SER A 183 37.25 42.81 -6.95
C SER A 183 37.94 42.36 -8.25
N SER A 184 37.15 41.95 -9.28
CA SER A 184 37.67 41.60 -10.60
C SER A 184 38.31 42.80 -11.29
N LYS A 185 37.70 43.98 -11.24
CA LYS A 185 38.27 45.22 -11.78
C LYS A 185 39.57 45.59 -11.06
N THR A 186 39.58 45.50 -9.71
CA THR A 186 40.77 45.75 -8.91
C THR A 186 41.93 44.81 -9.29
N ALA A 187 41.65 43.51 -9.39
CA ALA A 187 42.66 42.53 -9.80
C ALA A 187 43.23 42.83 -11.21
N LYS A 188 42.39 43.17 -12.18
CA LYS A 188 42.81 43.53 -13.55
C LYS A 188 43.67 44.79 -13.57
N VAL A 189 43.33 45.82 -12.78
CA VAL A 189 44.18 47.06 -12.69
C VAL A 189 45.55 46.75 -12.08
N LEU A 190 45.62 45.96 -11.02
CA LEU A 190 46.85 45.54 -10.37
C LEU A 190 47.70 44.66 -11.27
N GLU A 191 47.09 43.78 -12.06
CA GLU A 191 47.76 42.91 -13.02
C GLU A 191 48.41 43.71 -14.14
N SER A 192 47.84 44.84 -14.56
CA SER A 192 48.39 45.74 -15.56
C SER A 192 49.54 46.59 -15.01
N ASN A 193 49.67 46.68 -13.68
CA ASN A 193 50.69 47.55 -13.03
C ASN A 193 51.75 46.68 -12.32
N LYS A 194 52.89 46.51 -13.00
CA LYS A 194 54.06 45.69 -12.52
C LYS A 194 54.60 46.11 -11.16
N THR A 195 54.41 47.37 -10.76
CA THR A 195 54.98 47.96 -9.52
C THR A 195 54.17 47.50 -8.29
N MET A 196 52.98 46.98 -8.48
CA MET A 196 52.01 46.58 -7.38
C MET A 196 51.76 45.06 -7.33
N SER A 197 52.74 44.25 -7.78
CA SER A 197 52.63 42.80 -7.86
C SER A 197 52.28 42.13 -6.53
N ASP A 198 52.75 42.69 -5.41
CA ASP A 198 52.50 42.13 -4.07
C ASP A 198 51.01 42.23 -3.63
N LEU A 199 50.32 43.27 -4.12
CA LEU A 199 48.89 43.44 -3.86
C LEU A 199 47.99 42.58 -4.78
N LEU A 200 48.53 42.06 -5.87
CA LEU A 200 47.78 41.25 -6.83
C LEU A 200 47.32 39.94 -6.20
N GLY A 201 48.16 39.34 -5.32
CA GLY A 201 47.81 38.10 -4.59
C GLY A 201 46.54 38.28 -3.75
N ASP A 202 46.51 39.33 -2.94
CA ASP A 202 45.37 39.63 -2.07
C ASP A 202 44.08 39.99 -2.88
N ALA A 203 44.28 40.72 -4.00
CA ALA A 203 43.17 41.06 -4.89
C ALA A 203 42.52 39.79 -5.54
N ARG A 204 43.36 38.83 -5.94
CA ARG A 204 42.88 37.55 -6.50
C ARG A 204 42.16 36.70 -5.46
N ILE A 205 42.67 36.65 -4.23
CA ILE A 205 41.99 35.96 -3.10
C ILE A 205 40.63 36.58 -2.87
N THR A 206 40.52 37.91 -2.85
CA THR A 206 39.25 38.61 -2.67
C THR A 206 38.27 38.35 -3.82
N GLN A 207 38.76 38.35 -5.07
CA GLN A 207 37.96 38.02 -6.24
C GLN A 207 37.43 36.56 -6.15
N GLN A 208 38.29 35.61 -5.77
CA GLN A 208 37.90 34.21 -5.61
C GLN A 208 36.89 34.05 -4.50
N ALA A 209 37.01 34.74 -3.37
CA ALA A 209 36.06 34.73 -2.29
C ALA A 209 34.67 35.25 -2.73
N ALA A 210 34.66 36.35 -3.50
CA ALA A 210 33.43 36.88 -4.07
C ALA A 210 32.78 35.93 -5.10
N ALA A 211 33.60 35.26 -5.95
CA ALA A 211 33.11 34.23 -6.85
C ALA A 211 32.47 33.05 -6.09
N ASN A 212 33.13 32.54 -5.05
CA ASN A 212 32.62 31.47 -4.21
C ASN A 212 31.32 31.87 -3.51
N ARG A 213 31.20 33.11 -3.06
CA ARG A 213 29.94 33.63 -2.50
C ARG A 213 28.78 33.57 -3.50
N MET A 214 29.01 33.97 -4.76
CA MET A 214 28.01 33.85 -5.83
C MET A 214 27.61 32.41 -6.08
N LEU A 215 28.57 31.46 -6.14
CA LEU A 215 28.31 30.03 -6.30
C LEU A 215 27.47 29.47 -5.13
N ASN A 216 27.78 29.89 -3.91
CA ASN A 216 27.06 29.48 -2.71
C ASN A 216 25.60 29.98 -2.73
N LEU A 217 25.35 31.19 -3.29
CA LEU A 217 24.01 31.71 -3.49
C LEU A 217 23.25 31.03 -4.64
N GLY A 218 23.93 30.20 -5.43
CA GLY A 218 23.30 29.40 -6.48
C GLY A 218 23.57 29.81 -7.89
N ALA A 219 24.48 30.77 -8.12
CA ALA A 219 25.00 31.07 -9.45
C ALA A 219 25.70 29.85 -10.06
N SER A 220 25.69 29.76 -11.37
CA SER A 220 26.54 28.83 -12.13
C SER A 220 27.85 29.47 -12.52
N GLU A 221 28.85 28.67 -12.87
CA GLU A 221 30.11 29.21 -13.44
C GLU A 221 29.86 30.00 -14.74
N SER A 222 28.86 29.63 -15.52
CA SER A 222 28.46 30.36 -16.73
C SER A 222 27.91 31.74 -16.39
N ASP A 223 27.21 31.91 -15.27
CA ASP A 223 26.73 33.22 -14.83
C ASP A 223 27.88 34.11 -14.42
N ILE A 224 28.89 33.58 -13.71
CA ILE A 224 30.11 34.33 -13.35
C ILE A 224 30.85 34.79 -14.59
N LYS A 225 31.10 33.89 -15.56
CA LYS A 225 31.76 34.23 -16.83
C LYS A 225 30.99 35.30 -17.62
N SER A 226 29.65 35.19 -17.63
CA SER A 226 28.80 36.19 -18.31
C SER A 226 28.89 37.56 -17.66
N ILE A 227 28.91 37.64 -16.34
CA ILE A 227 29.04 38.88 -15.58
C ILE A 227 30.46 39.49 -15.83
N GLU A 228 31.48 38.66 -15.85
CA GLU A 228 32.84 39.09 -16.11
C GLU A 228 33.02 39.65 -17.53
N ALA A 229 32.40 38.99 -18.53
CA ALA A 229 32.45 39.42 -19.92
C ALA A 229 31.62 40.69 -20.21
N THR A 230 30.42 40.79 -19.59
CA THR A 230 29.51 41.90 -19.89
C THR A 230 29.62 43.08 -18.95
N GLY A 231 30.15 42.86 -17.75
CA GLY A 231 30.18 43.88 -16.68
C GLY A 231 28.79 44.27 -16.15
N LYS A 232 27.75 43.55 -16.54
CA LYS A 232 26.36 43.84 -16.14
C LYS A 232 25.91 42.90 -15.04
N THR A 233 25.32 43.47 -14.02
CA THR A 233 24.67 42.73 -12.91
C THR A 233 23.20 42.58 -13.14
N THR A 234 22.60 41.53 -12.56
CA THR A 234 21.17 41.29 -12.55
C THR A 234 20.73 40.90 -11.14
N SER A 235 19.57 41.35 -10.73
CA SER A 235 18.96 40.90 -9.46
C SER A 235 18.28 39.53 -9.56
N ASN A 236 18.21 39.00 -10.78
CA ASN A 236 17.50 37.76 -11.06
C ASN A 236 18.44 36.55 -11.05
N LEU A 237 18.23 35.68 -10.10
CA LEU A 237 18.93 34.40 -9.96
C LEU A 237 18.12 33.29 -10.61
N VAL A 238 18.63 32.65 -11.65
CA VAL A 238 17.98 31.52 -12.32
C VAL A 238 18.43 30.21 -11.67
N MET A 239 17.54 29.56 -10.98
CA MET A 239 17.75 28.22 -10.43
C MET A 239 17.56 27.18 -11.54
N ARG A 240 18.55 26.29 -11.66
CA ARG A 240 18.61 25.29 -12.75
C ARG A 240 18.54 23.88 -12.24
N SER A 241 18.04 22.97 -13.09
CA SER A 241 17.98 21.55 -12.76
C SER A 241 19.37 20.93 -12.62
N PRO A 242 19.64 20.22 -11.50
CA PRO A 242 20.89 19.48 -11.30
C PRO A 242 20.86 18.08 -11.94
N LEU A 243 19.72 17.63 -12.49
CA LEU A 243 19.54 16.31 -13.10
C LEU A 243 18.67 16.38 -14.36
N LYS A 244 18.74 15.34 -15.17
CA LYS A 244 17.79 15.08 -16.24
C LYS A 244 16.62 14.28 -15.67
N GLY A 245 15.39 14.75 -15.84
CA GLY A 245 14.22 14.09 -15.30
C GLY A 245 12.95 14.88 -15.48
N VAL A 246 12.05 14.75 -14.52
CA VAL A 246 10.75 15.43 -14.49
C VAL A 246 10.57 16.24 -13.20
N VAL A 247 9.82 17.32 -13.29
CA VAL A 247 9.34 18.07 -12.12
C VAL A 247 8.22 17.27 -11.48
N VAL A 248 8.46 16.75 -10.26
CA VAL A 248 7.47 15.95 -9.54
C VAL A 248 6.42 16.84 -8.91
N LYS A 249 6.89 17.85 -8.18
CA LYS A 249 6.04 18.79 -7.47
C LYS A 249 6.76 20.12 -7.29
N ARG A 250 6.05 21.19 -7.57
CA ARG A 250 6.45 22.55 -7.30
C ARG A 250 5.76 23.04 -6.02
N ASN A 251 6.51 23.76 -5.18
CA ASN A 251 6.00 24.25 -3.90
C ASN A 251 5.90 25.78 -3.85
N VAL A 252 6.17 26.47 -4.96
CA VAL A 252 6.18 27.93 -5.02
C VAL A 252 5.39 28.45 -6.22
N GLU A 253 4.86 29.65 -6.10
CA GLU A 253 4.15 30.39 -7.16
C GLU A 253 4.87 31.71 -7.45
N PRO A 254 4.65 32.34 -8.62
CA PRO A 254 5.13 33.69 -8.88
C PRO A 254 4.64 34.65 -7.79
N GLY A 255 5.56 35.48 -7.29
CA GLY A 255 5.30 36.38 -6.17
C GLY A 255 5.56 35.81 -4.78
N THR A 256 5.76 34.47 -4.64
CA THR A 256 6.10 33.85 -3.36
C THR A 256 7.44 34.36 -2.85
N ALA A 257 7.48 34.82 -1.60
CA ALA A 257 8.73 35.09 -0.90
C ALA A 257 9.32 33.78 -0.39
N VAL A 258 10.62 33.58 -0.57
CA VAL A 258 11.36 32.38 -0.15
C VAL A 258 12.59 32.78 0.66
N ASN A 259 12.92 31.93 1.63
CA ASN A 259 14.14 32.01 2.42
C ASN A 259 15.14 30.95 1.97
N SER A 260 16.40 31.12 2.38
CA SER A 260 17.41 30.07 2.16
C SER A 260 16.98 28.79 2.85
N GLY A 261 16.96 27.66 2.10
CA GLY A 261 16.51 26.36 2.56
C GLY A 261 15.09 25.99 2.14
N ASP A 262 14.25 26.95 1.76
CA ASP A 262 12.87 26.65 1.33
C ASP A 262 12.86 25.79 0.06
N VAL A 263 12.03 24.78 0.07
CA VAL A 263 11.90 23.82 -1.04
C VAL A 263 11.14 24.47 -2.19
N ILE A 264 11.80 24.62 -3.32
CA ILE A 264 11.21 25.17 -4.55
C ILE A 264 10.48 24.07 -5.32
N THR A 265 11.17 22.96 -5.58
CA THR A 265 10.61 21.84 -6.33
C THR A 265 11.35 20.54 -6.04
N THR A 266 10.67 19.42 -6.31
CA THR A 266 11.29 18.10 -6.32
C THR A 266 11.40 17.61 -7.76
N LEU A 267 12.58 17.14 -8.11
CA LEU A 267 12.91 16.59 -9.42
C LEU A 267 13.23 15.11 -9.27
N ALA A 268 12.80 14.28 -10.20
CA ALA A 268 13.09 12.85 -10.19
C ALA A 268 13.36 12.30 -11.59
N ASP A 269 14.13 11.22 -11.67
CA ASP A 269 14.33 10.46 -12.88
C ASP A 269 13.16 9.46 -13.08
N PRO A 270 12.33 9.60 -14.12
CA PRO A 270 11.20 8.71 -14.36
C PRO A 270 11.61 7.35 -14.95
N LYS A 271 12.87 7.20 -15.39
CA LYS A 271 13.39 5.95 -15.98
C LYS A 271 13.70 4.88 -14.94
N HIS A 272 13.95 5.29 -13.71
CA HIS A 272 14.29 4.41 -12.61
C HIS A 272 13.29 4.58 -11.48
N LEU A 273 12.44 3.59 -11.30
CA LEU A 273 11.41 3.59 -10.26
C LEU A 273 11.74 2.55 -9.19
N TRP A 274 11.11 2.67 -8.05
CA TRP A 274 11.08 1.65 -7.03
C TRP A 274 9.70 0.98 -7.00
N PHE A 275 9.70 -0.32 -6.86
CA PHE A 275 8.54 -1.04 -6.36
C PHE A 275 8.66 -1.13 -4.83
N LEU A 276 7.67 -0.62 -4.13
CA LEU A 276 7.53 -0.69 -2.68
C LEU A 276 6.47 -1.75 -2.37
N GLY A 277 6.92 -2.93 -1.99
CA GLY A 277 6.06 -4.08 -1.72
C GLY A 277 5.89 -4.34 -0.24
N ASN A 278 4.71 -4.81 0.15
CA ASN A 278 4.37 -5.18 1.52
C ASN A 278 4.30 -6.70 1.63
N VAL A 279 5.20 -7.29 2.40
CA VAL A 279 5.23 -8.72 2.67
C VAL A 279 4.64 -8.99 4.03
N PHE A 280 3.72 -9.96 4.10
CA PHE A 280 3.07 -10.34 5.34
C PHE A 280 3.92 -11.31 6.17
N GLU A 281 3.71 -11.31 7.48
CA GLU A 281 4.52 -12.03 8.47
C GLU A 281 4.72 -13.52 8.16
N GLN A 282 3.70 -14.19 7.63
CA GLN A 282 3.76 -15.59 7.24
C GLN A 282 4.83 -15.91 6.19
N ASP A 283 5.20 -14.91 5.35
CA ASP A 283 6.08 -15.05 4.20
C ASP A 283 7.51 -14.56 4.47
N PHE A 284 7.80 -13.97 5.64
CA PHE A 284 9.10 -13.35 5.95
C PHE A 284 10.28 -14.28 5.77
N ARG A 285 10.12 -15.55 6.16
CA ARG A 285 11.21 -16.55 6.08
C ARG A 285 11.62 -16.88 4.66
N MET A 286 10.76 -16.60 3.67
CA MET A 286 10.97 -16.97 2.28
C MET A 286 11.67 -15.88 1.47
N ILE A 287 11.87 -14.69 2.05
CA ILE A 287 12.40 -13.53 1.32
C ILE A 287 13.87 -13.37 1.60
N LYS A 288 14.61 -13.12 0.52
CA LYS A 288 16.04 -12.83 0.57
C LYS A 288 16.35 -11.64 -0.33
N GLN A 289 17.35 -10.87 0.06
CA GLN A 289 17.86 -9.80 -0.78
C GLN A 289 18.45 -10.37 -2.08
N GLY A 290 18.26 -9.67 -3.18
CA GLY A 290 18.70 -10.07 -4.51
C GLY A 290 17.74 -11.00 -5.26
N GLN A 291 16.61 -11.42 -4.65
CA GLN A 291 15.63 -12.28 -5.33
C GLN A 291 14.97 -11.55 -6.51
N LYS A 292 14.81 -12.32 -7.60
CA LYS A 292 14.07 -11.88 -8.78
C LYS A 292 12.57 -11.83 -8.48
N MET A 293 11.93 -10.76 -8.90
CA MET A 293 10.51 -10.52 -8.78
C MET A 293 9.95 -10.16 -10.15
N VAL A 294 8.77 -10.68 -10.48
CA VAL A 294 8.01 -10.31 -11.67
C VAL A 294 6.85 -9.41 -11.22
N LEU A 295 6.84 -8.17 -11.69
CA LEU A 295 5.78 -7.23 -11.39
C LEU A 295 4.68 -7.32 -12.45
N ARG A 296 3.44 -7.41 -12.00
CA ARG A 296 2.24 -7.34 -12.83
C ARG A 296 1.41 -6.15 -12.41
N LEU A 297 1.02 -5.35 -13.38
CA LEU A 297 0.20 -4.16 -13.19
C LEU A 297 -1.16 -4.37 -13.87
N GLU A 298 -2.22 -3.94 -13.22
CA GLU A 298 -3.58 -4.02 -13.81
C GLU A 298 -3.71 -3.16 -15.07
N ALA A 299 -2.96 -2.05 -15.14
CA ALA A 299 -2.91 -1.18 -16.31
C ALA A 299 -2.28 -1.86 -17.54
N TYR A 300 -1.45 -2.90 -17.37
CA TYR A 300 -0.73 -3.61 -18.43
C TYR A 300 -0.71 -5.12 -18.15
N PRO A 301 -1.87 -5.81 -18.21
CA PRO A 301 -2.00 -7.21 -17.80
C PRO A 301 -1.16 -8.18 -18.64
N GLU A 302 -0.86 -7.80 -19.89
CA GLU A 302 -0.07 -8.62 -20.83
C GLU A 302 1.45 -8.40 -20.68
N LYS A 303 1.89 -7.39 -19.88
CA LYS A 303 3.31 -7.07 -19.69
C LYS A 303 3.80 -7.50 -18.32
N GLU A 304 4.96 -8.10 -18.31
CA GLU A 304 5.69 -8.45 -17.10
C GLU A 304 6.94 -7.58 -16.99
N PHE A 305 7.14 -6.95 -15.83
CA PHE A 305 8.30 -6.15 -15.54
C PHE A 305 9.18 -6.86 -14.54
N ILE A 306 10.45 -6.99 -14.86
CA ILE A 306 11.41 -7.68 -13.98
C ILE A 306 11.97 -6.66 -13.00
N ALA A 307 12.02 -7.05 -11.72
CA ALA A 307 12.61 -6.29 -10.64
C ALA A 307 13.45 -7.20 -9.74
N TYR A 308 14.32 -6.62 -8.93
CA TYR A 308 15.14 -7.34 -7.97
C TYR A 308 14.99 -6.71 -6.60
N ALA A 309 14.64 -7.51 -5.59
CA ALA A 309 14.51 -7.06 -4.22
C ALA A 309 15.88 -6.63 -3.68
N ASN A 310 16.17 -5.35 -3.68
CA ASN A 310 17.47 -4.80 -3.27
C ASN A 310 17.51 -4.37 -1.79
N TYR A 311 16.34 -4.20 -1.17
CA TYR A 311 16.24 -3.79 0.21
C TYR A 311 15.06 -4.48 0.90
N ILE A 312 15.29 -4.92 2.11
CA ILE A 312 14.28 -5.48 3.01
C ILE A 312 14.36 -4.66 4.29
N ALA A 313 13.25 -4.09 4.73
CA ALA A 313 13.20 -3.28 5.95
C ALA A 313 13.60 -4.13 7.18
N PRO A 314 14.37 -3.58 8.13
CA PRO A 314 14.78 -4.31 9.33
C PRO A 314 13.65 -4.44 10.37
N ALA A 315 12.55 -3.70 10.19
CA ALA A 315 11.41 -3.67 11.10
C ALA A 315 10.09 -3.78 10.34
N VAL A 316 9.13 -4.39 10.98
CA VAL A 316 7.74 -4.49 10.51
C VAL A 316 7.00 -3.20 10.82
N ASP A 317 6.21 -2.73 9.90
CA ASP A 317 5.30 -1.60 10.13
C ASP A 317 4.20 -2.04 11.14
N PRO A 318 4.07 -1.37 12.28
CA PRO A 318 3.12 -1.77 13.32
C PRO A 318 1.65 -1.61 12.92
N GLN A 319 1.35 -0.74 11.94
CA GLN A 319 -0.02 -0.49 11.49
C GLN A 319 -0.46 -1.54 10.48
N THR A 320 0.39 -1.86 9.51
CA THR A 320 0.08 -2.81 8.42
C THR A 320 0.48 -4.25 8.77
N ARG A 321 1.34 -4.45 9.77
CA ARG A 321 1.98 -5.74 10.10
C ARG A 321 2.69 -6.37 8.90
N ALA A 322 3.19 -5.53 8.02
CA ALA A 322 3.89 -5.94 6.83
C ALA A 322 5.35 -5.49 6.88
N LEU A 323 6.21 -6.25 6.24
CA LEU A 323 7.60 -5.93 6.02
C LEU A 323 7.73 -5.23 4.68
N LEU A 324 8.27 -4.02 4.68
CA LEU A 324 8.52 -3.29 3.44
C LEU A 324 9.70 -3.91 2.71
N ILE A 325 9.49 -4.28 1.46
CA ILE A 325 10.57 -4.59 0.52
C ILE A 325 10.63 -3.54 -0.57
N ARG A 326 11.82 -3.27 -1.06
CA ARG A 326 12.05 -2.38 -2.19
C ARG A 326 12.76 -3.13 -3.30
N ALA A 327 12.27 -2.94 -4.51
CA ALA A 327 12.91 -3.48 -5.71
C ALA A 327 13.09 -2.37 -6.76
N ASP A 328 14.24 -2.38 -7.44
CA ASP A 328 14.50 -1.46 -8.53
C ASP A 328 13.78 -1.93 -9.80
N VAL A 329 13.15 -0.99 -10.48
CA VAL A 329 12.38 -1.22 -11.71
C VAL A 329 12.84 -0.24 -12.78
N GLU A 330 13.25 -0.76 -13.92
CA GLU A 330 13.57 0.05 -15.10
C GLU A 330 12.30 0.36 -15.89
N ASN A 331 12.11 1.62 -16.22
CA ASN A 331 10.98 2.14 -16.99
C ASN A 331 11.43 2.55 -18.39
N ILE A 332 11.89 1.60 -19.20
CA ILE A 332 12.47 1.85 -20.52
C ILE A 332 11.46 2.49 -21.46
N ASP A 333 10.23 1.94 -21.48
CA ASP A 333 9.14 2.34 -22.37
C ASP A 333 8.33 3.55 -21.88
N ASP A 334 8.69 4.17 -20.74
CA ASP A 334 7.92 5.25 -20.08
C ASP A 334 6.43 4.88 -19.76
N LEU A 335 6.14 3.60 -19.62
CA LEU A 335 4.79 3.09 -19.34
C LEU A 335 4.45 3.18 -17.85
N LEU A 336 5.45 2.96 -17.02
CA LEU A 336 5.28 2.93 -15.57
C LEU A 336 5.22 4.34 -15.00
N ARG A 337 4.28 4.56 -14.10
CA ARG A 337 4.15 5.83 -13.39
C ARG A 337 4.18 5.60 -11.87
N PRO A 338 4.76 6.53 -11.11
CA PRO A 338 4.67 6.49 -9.66
C PRO A 338 3.21 6.37 -9.21
N ASP A 339 3.01 5.78 -8.04
CA ASP A 339 1.74 5.49 -7.39
C ASP A 339 0.83 4.47 -8.13
N MET A 340 1.26 3.90 -9.26
CA MET A 340 0.58 2.75 -9.85
C MET A 340 0.68 1.55 -8.89
N TYR A 341 -0.46 0.87 -8.67
CA TYR A 341 -0.49 -0.40 -7.96
C TYR A 341 0.12 -1.50 -8.82
N ALA A 342 0.94 -2.32 -8.19
CA ALA A 342 1.57 -3.46 -8.81
C ALA A 342 1.54 -4.65 -7.86
N SER A 343 1.52 -5.85 -8.42
CA SER A 343 1.66 -7.09 -7.69
C SER A 343 2.97 -7.75 -8.07
N GLY A 344 3.88 -7.86 -7.11
CA GLY A 344 5.13 -8.59 -7.27
C GLY A 344 4.92 -10.08 -7.05
N LEU A 345 5.35 -10.92 -8.00
CA LEU A 345 5.46 -12.37 -7.83
C LEU A 345 6.91 -12.69 -7.54
N LEU A 346 7.19 -13.03 -6.29
CA LEU A 346 8.54 -13.38 -5.81
C LEU A 346 8.67 -14.90 -5.76
N THR A 347 9.59 -15.45 -6.54
CA THR A 347 9.89 -16.90 -6.52
C THR A 347 10.72 -17.20 -5.28
N THR A 348 10.19 -18.06 -4.40
CA THR A 348 10.81 -18.40 -3.11
C THR A 348 11.51 -19.76 -3.11
N GLY A 349 11.21 -20.58 -4.08
CA GLY A 349 11.78 -21.93 -4.21
C GLY A 349 11.03 -22.75 -5.25
N THR A 350 11.22 -24.07 -5.19
CA THR A 350 10.47 -25.05 -5.97
C THR A 350 9.78 -26.03 -5.03
N ALA A 351 8.59 -26.47 -5.41
CA ALA A 351 7.87 -27.56 -4.74
C ALA A 351 7.43 -28.58 -5.78
N ASP A 352 7.41 -29.85 -5.39
CA ASP A 352 6.85 -30.89 -6.24
C ASP A 352 5.33 -30.83 -6.21
N ALA A 353 4.72 -30.60 -7.36
CA ALA A 353 3.28 -30.50 -7.50
C ALA A 353 2.78 -31.20 -8.78
N VAL A 354 1.52 -31.62 -8.76
CA VAL A 354 0.84 -32.10 -9.95
C VAL A 354 0.26 -30.91 -10.70
N VAL A 355 0.74 -30.67 -11.91
CA VAL A 355 0.27 -29.55 -12.74
C VAL A 355 -0.91 -30.00 -13.60
N VAL A 356 -2.02 -29.29 -13.43
CA VAL A 356 -3.25 -29.52 -14.20
C VAL A 356 -3.77 -28.21 -14.81
N PRO A 357 -4.56 -28.25 -15.89
CA PRO A 357 -5.26 -27.06 -16.37
C PRO A 357 -6.22 -26.51 -15.32
N GLN A 358 -6.50 -25.19 -15.34
CA GLN A 358 -7.48 -24.57 -14.45
C GLN A 358 -8.88 -25.20 -14.57
N SER A 359 -9.23 -25.72 -15.75
CA SER A 359 -10.48 -26.45 -16.03
C SER A 359 -10.64 -27.76 -15.23
N ALA A 360 -9.55 -28.32 -14.70
CA ALA A 360 -9.56 -29.52 -13.85
C ALA A 360 -10.03 -29.22 -12.42
N ILE A 361 -10.00 -27.94 -12.00
CA ILE A 361 -10.27 -27.53 -10.63
C ILE A 361 -11.71 -27.04 -10.50
N VAL A 362 -12.49 -27.75 -9.71
CA VAL A 362 -13.85 -27.35 -9.34
C VAL A 362 -13.80 -26.57 -8.04
N ARG A 363 -14.37 -25.39 -8.04
CA ARG A 363 -14.51 -24.53 -6.84
C ARG A 363 -15.91 -24.65 -6.27
N ILE A 364 -16.00 -25.08 -5.02
CA ILE A 364 -17.26 -25.17 -4.28
C ILE A 364 -17.09 -24.35 -3.00
N ARG A 365 -17.77 -23.19 -2.92
CA ARG A 365 -17.57 -22.20 -1.86
C ARG A 365 -16.09 -21.79 -1.80
N GLU A 366 -15.43 -22.00 -0.69
CA GLU A 366 -14.02 -21.64 -0.48
C GLU A 366 -13.05 -22.79 -0.81
N ASN A 367 -13.56 -23.99 -1.04
CA ASN A 367 -12.75 -25.19 -1.26
C ASN A 367 -12.53 -25.48 -2.74
N ARG A 368 -11.38 -26.04 -3.04
CA ARG A 368 -11.00 -26.52 -4.39
C ARG A 368 -10.99 -28.03 -4.40
N TYR A 369 -11.52 -28.60 -5.48
CA TYR A 369 -11.61 -30.03 -5.66
C TYR A 369 -11.07 -30.43 -7.03
N ALA A 370 -10.47 -31.63 -7.08
CA ALA A 370 -10.14 -32.30 -8.32
C ALA A 370 -10.94 -33.62 -8.40
N ILE A 371 -11.27 -34.05 -9.61
CA ILE A 371 -11.97 -35.31 -9.84
C ILE A 371 -10.97 -36.30 -10.40
N ILE A 372 -10.85 -37.44 -9.76
CA ILE A 372 -10.00 -38.54 -10.17
C ILE A 372 -10.84 -39.74 -10.62
N LYS A 373 -10.30 -40.52 -11.57
CA LYS A 373 -10.86 -41.82 -12.01
C LYS A 373 -10.21 -42.92 -11.18
N THR A 374 -11.01 -43.64 -10.38
CA THR A 374 -10.55 -44.76 -9.53
C THR A 374 -10.88 -46.13 -10.11
N GLY A 375 -11.82 -46.20 -11.05
CA GLY A 375 -12.23 -47.40 -11.77
C GLY A 375 -12.83 -47.04 -13.12
N ASP A 376 -13.27 -47.99 -13.92
CA ASP A 376 -13.83 -47.69 -15.25
C ASP A 376 -15.11 -46.85 -15.20
N GLU A 377 -15.92 -47.02 -14.16
CA GLU A 377 -17.18 -46.33 -13.94
C GLU A 377 -17.21 -45.56 -12.59
N THR A 378 -16.06 -45.45 -11.92
CA THR A 378 -15.97 -44.87 -10.58
C THR A 378 -15.06 -43.67 -10.57
N PHE A 379 -15.60 -42.59 -10.02
CA PHE A 379 -14.92 -41.29 -9.92
C PHE A 379 -14.98 -40.80 -8.47
N ARG A 380 -13.94 -40.12 -8.03
CA ARG A 380 -13.90 -39.50 -6.69
C ARG A 380 -13.60 -38.03 -6.80
N ARG A 381 -14.37 -37.20 -6.10
CA ARG A 381 -14.09 -35.79 -5.92
C ARG A 381 -13.29 -35.62 -4.64
N LEU A 382 -12.05 -35.13 -4.77
CA LEU A 382 -11.13 -34.96 -3.66
C LEU A 382 -10.84 -33.47 -3.40
N PRO A 383 -10.81 -33.04 -2.14
CA PRO A 383 -10.33 -31.72 -1.80
C PRO A 383 -8.85 -31.62 -2.11
N VAL A 384 -8.45 -30.51 -2.75
CA VAL A 384 -7.06 -30.29 -3.14
C VAL A 384 -6.56 -28.96 -2.62
N LYS A 385 -5.29 -28.95 -2.20
CA LYS A 385 -4.56 -27.70 -1.91
C LYS A 385 -3.55 -27.44 -3.01
N GLY A 386 -3.32 -26.17 -3.26
CA GLY A 386 -2.40 -25.73 -4.29
C GLY A 386 -2.58 -24.26 -4.63
N TYR A 387 -1.91 -23.83 -5.66
CA TYR A 387 -1.90 -22.45 -6.10
C TYR A 387 -1.95 -22.31 -7.62
N ASP A 388 -2.42 -21.15 -8.08
CA ASP A 388 -2.48 -20.83 -9.50
C ASP A 388 -1.05 -20.57 -9.99
N LEU A 389 -0.52 -21.45 -10.85
CA LEU A 389 0.82 -21.31 -11.43
C LEU A 389 0.83 -20.18 -12.46
N ASN A 390 -0.22 -20.12 -13.26
CA ASN A 390 -0.52 -19.05 -14.21
C ASN A 390 -2.03 -19.02 -14.51
N SER A 391 -2.47 -18.18 -15.45
CA SER A 391 -3.89 -18.07 -15.85
C SER A 391 -4.49 -19.36 -16.43
N LYS A 392 -3.66 -20.31 -16.87
CA LYS A 392 -4.09 -21.56 -17.55
C LYS A 392 -3.86 -22.82 -16.72
N SER A 393 -2.94 -22.77 -15.72
CA SER A 393 -2.46 -23.95 -15.00
C SER A 393 -2.53 -23.77 -13.50
N PHE A 394 -2.89 -24.83 -12.80
CA PHE A 394 -2.94 -24.95 -11.35
C PHE A 394 -1.95 -26.03 -10.86
N ALA A 395 -1.20 -25.73 -9.82
CA ALA A 395 -0.28 -26.66 -9.16
C ALA A 395 -0.95 -27.23 -7.92
N ILE A 396 -1.24 -28.52 -7.94
CA ILE A 396 -1.79 -29.27 -6.79
C ILE A 396 -0.61 -29.75 -5.94
N THR A 397 -0.52 -29.30 -4.70
CA THR A 397 0.52 -29.70 -3.74
C THR A 397 0.06 -30.85 -2.84
N GLU A 398 -1.25 -30.89 -2.53
CA GLU A 398 -1.86 -31.91 -1.68
C GLU A 398 -3.20 -32.39 -2.26
N GLY A 399 -3.56 -33.64 -2.03
CA GLY A 399 -4.87 -34.20 -2.39
C GLY A 399 -4.88 -35.07 -3.64
N VAL A 400 -3.82 -35.07 -4.45
CA VAL A 400 -3.65 -35.97 -5.61
C VAL A 400 -2.28 -36.65 -5.54
N GLU A 401 -2.26 -37.93 -5.73
CA GLU A 401 -1.02 -38.72 -5.75
C GLU A 401 -0.54 -38.99 -7.17
N PRO A 402 0.77 -39.15 -7.38
CA PRO A 402 1.32 -39.53 -8.68
C PRO A 402 0.74 -40.86 -9.14
N GLY A 403 0.50 -40.99 -10.46
CA GLY A 403 -0.07 -42.21 -11.06
C GLY A 403 -1.61 -42.21 -11.10
N TRP A 404 -2.30 -41.27 -10.43
CA TRP A 404 -3.73 -41.18 -10.54
C TRP A 404 -4.16 -40.47 -11.84
N ARG A 405 -5.34 -40.84 -12.35
CA ARG A 405 -5.92 -40.17 -13.52
C ARG A 405 -6.82 -39.03 -13.10
N VAL A 406 -6.39 -37.81 -13.33
CA VAL A 406 -7.12 -36.60 -13.00
C VAL A 406 -7.92 -36.14 -14.21
N LEU A 407 -9.18 -35.76 -14.02
CA LEU A 407 -10.03 -35.18 -15.05
C LEU A 407 -9.59 -33.75 -15.32
N THR A 408 -9.06 -33.49 -16.53
CA THR A 408 -8.56 -32.18 -16.95
C THR A 408 -9.55 -31.36 -17.72
N GLU A 409 -10.47 -32.01 -18.46
CA GLU A 409 -11.58 -31.35 -19.15
C GLU A 409 -12.90 -32.02 -18.75
N GLY A 410 -14.00 -31.23 -18.71
CA GLY A 410 -15.32 -31.70 -18.32
C GLY A 410 -15.55 -31.82 -16.80
N ALA A 411 -14.61 -31.31 -15.97
CA ALA A 411 -14.73 -31.44 -14.51
C ALA A 411 -15.98 -30.77 -13.93
N VAL A 412 -16.36 -29.62 -14.45
CA VAL A 412 -17.59 -28.92 -14.03
C VAL A 412 -18.83 -29.73 -14.36
N LEU A 413 -18.90 -30.32 -15.56
CA LEU A 413 -20.03 -31.12 -16.01
C LEU A 413 -20.17 -32.40 -15.17
N LEU A 414 -19.04 -33.04 -14.83
CA LEU A 414 -19.08 -34.22 -13.97
C LEU A 414 -19.43 -33.84 -12.53
N ASN A 415 -19.01 -32.68 -12.06
CA ASN A 415 -19.34 -32.20 -10.73
C ASN A 415 -20.85 -32.00 -10.53
N ASP A 416 -21.59 -31.57 -11.54
CA ASP A 416 -23.07 -31.45 -11.45
C ASP A 416 -23.75 -32.80 -11.16
N ARG A 417 -23.13 -33.90 -11.56
CA ARG A 417 -23.63 -35.24 -11.23
C ARG A 417 -23.34 -35.63 -9.77
N PHE A 418 -22.20 -35.18 -9.22
CA PHE A 418 -21.94 -35.32 -7.79
C PHE A 418 -22.96 -34.53 -6.95
N ALA A 419 -23.29 -33.31 -7.36
CA ALA A 419 -24.27 -32.47 -6.67
C ALA A 419 -25.66 -33.11 -6.65
N LYS A 420 -26.12 -33.74 -7.75
CA LYS A 420 -27.41 -34.44 -7.83
C LYS A 420 -27.45 -35.73 -7.02
N GLN A 421 -26.34 -36.25 -6.56
CA GLN A 421 -26.29 -37.44 -5.69
C GLN A 421 -26.29 -37.03 -4.19
N GLU A 422 -25.93 -35.76 -3.91
CA GLU A 422 -25.96 -35.16 -2.57
C GLU A 422 -27.39 -34.71 -2.14
N ASP A 423 -28.29 -34.40 -3.11
CA ASP A 423 -29.71 -34.09 -2.92
C ASP A 423 -30.58 -35.37 -2.83
#